data_a712b6724ac7f476ab5cbbfe1c6fc3b9
#
_entry.id   a712b6724ac7f476ab5cbbfe1c6fc3b9
#
_cell.length_a   1.000
_cell.length_b   1.000
_cell.length_c   1.000
_cell.angle_alpha   90.00
_cell.angle_beta   90.00
_cell.angle_gamma   90.00
#
_symmetry.space_group_name_H-M   'P 1'
#
loop_
_entity.id
_entity.type
_entity.pdbx_description
1 polymer ?
#
loop_
_entity_poly.entity_id
_entity_poly.type
_entity_poly.pdbx_seq_one_letter_code
_entity_poly.pdbx_strand_id
1 'polypeptide(L)'
;WGVVHMAEQKGSGRVVAIKKIKSERPEEGVNFTAVREIKILREFKHENIIELVDCFATEDQAIALVYECAFTDLQKILLNRAIPLSPACIKQHILSLLLAVEACHERWILHRDLKPDNMLFLKDGTMKLADFGLARMYGTPKTRLSPQAITLWYKPPELLLGASEYSSAADMWSVGCIFAELLLRRPFLQGNQTDISQLDTIFTVFGTPTDTNWPDHKTLPLPARGLIWNDCGPIPFDEIFTAAPQDSISLLRSM
;
A
#
# COMPACT_ATOMS: atom_id res chain seq x y z
N TRP A 1 4.95 -12.97 -7.64
CA TRP A 1 4.44 -11.83 -8.39
C TRP A 1 4.32 -12.23 -9.85
N GLY A 2 3.20 -11.88 -10.51
CA GLY A 2 2.99 -12.19 -11.92
C GLY A 2 3.87 -11.32 -12.84
N VAL A 3 4.24 -11.86 -14.00
CA VAL A 3 4.89 -11.07 -15.05
C VAL A 3 3.82 -10.23 -15.76
N VAL A 4 4.08 -8.93 -15.91
CA VAL A 4 3.20 -7.99 -16.61
C VAL A 4 3.76 -7.75 -18.01
N HIS A 5 2.92 -7.94 -19.02
CA HIS A 5 3.26 -7.70 -20.42
C HIS A 5 2.38 -6.59 -20.99
N MET A 6 2.96 -5.71 -21.76
CA MET A 6 2.19 -4.78 -22.59
C MET A 6 1.69 -5.49 -23.85
N ALA A 7 0.44 -5.26 -24.23
CA ALA A 7 -0.18 -5.84 -25.41
C ALA A 7 -1.10 -4.82 -26.09
N GLU A 8 -1.39 -5.06 -27.35
CA GLU A 8 -2.38 -4.31 -28.13
C GLU A 8 -3.61 -5.16 -28.41
N GLN A 9 -4.77 -4.65 -28.08
CA GLN A 9 -6.05 -5.32 -28.33
C GLN A 9 -6.36 -5.32 -29.83
N LYS A 10 -6.51 -6.52 -30.40
CA LYS A 10 -6.87 -6.68 -31.81
C LYS A 10 -8.22 -6.02 -32.09
N GLY A 11 -8.29 -5.26 -33.16
CA GLY A 11 -9.50 -4.57 -33.64
C GLY A 11 -9.67 -3.15 -33.10
N SER A 12 -9.39 -2.88 -31.82
CA SER A 12 -9.50 -1.52 -31.25
C SER A 12 -8.18 -0.74 -31.26
N GLY A 13 -7.02 -1.42 -31.31
CA GLY A 13 -5.71 -0.81 -31.14
C GLY A 13 -5.42 -0.31 -29.71
N ARG A 14 -6.31 -0.60 -28.75
CA ARG A 14 -6.12 -0.19 -27.34
C ARG A 14 -4.92 -0.90 -26.75
N VAL A 15 -3.97 -0.13 -26.18
CA VAL A 15 -2.84 -0.68 -25.44
C VAL A 15 -3.30 -1.04 -24.03
N VAL A 16 -2.97 -2.25 -23.60
CA VAL A 16 -3.35 -2.83 -22.30
C VAL A 16 -2.14 -3.46 -21.61
N ALA A 17 -2.23 -3.63 -20.30
CA ALA A 17 -1.28 -4.38 -19.50
C ALA A 17 -1.89 -5.74 -19.10
N ILE A 18 -1.18 -6.83 -19.36
CA ILE A 18 -1.65 -8.19 -19.02
C ILE A 18 -0.77 -8.76 -17.92
N LYS A 19 -1.36 -8.98 -16.73
CA LYS A 19 -0.73 -9.62 -15.57
C LYS A 19 -1.12 -11.09 -15.53
N LYS A 20 -0.16 -11.99 -15.76
CA LYS A 20 -0.39 -13.44 -15.63
C LYS A 20 -0.13 -13.87 -14.18
N ILE A 21 -1.13 -14.46 -13.56
CA ILE A 21 -1.08 -15.00 -12.19
C ILE A 21 -1.13 -16.52 -12.29
N LYS A 22 0.00 -17.16 -11.99
CA LYS A 22 0.07 -18.64 -11.92
C LYS A 22 -0.44 -19.10 -10.56
N SER A 23 -1.06 -20.29 -10.50
CA SER A 23 -1.32 -20.95 -9.23
C SER A 23 0.01 -21.44 -8.66
N GLU A 24 0.32 -21.07 -7.42
CA GLU A 24 1.49 -21.59 -6.70
C GLU A 24 1.31 -23.08 -6.35
N ARG A 25 0.05 -23.53 -6.30
CA ARG A 25 -0.33 -24.92 -6.01
C ARG A 25 -1.41 -25.37 -7.00
N PRO A 26 -1.01 -25.94 -8.13
CA PRO A 26 -1.96 -26.39 -9.16
C PRO A 26 -3.02 -27.36 -8.63
N GLU A 27 -2.67 -28.13 -7.59
CA GLU A 27 -3.54 -29.13 -6.92
C GLU A 27 -4.68 -28.48 -6.10
N GLU A 28 -4.53 -27.24 -5.66
CA GLU A 28 -5.58 -26.49 -4.92
C GLU A 28 -6.57 -25.75 -5.84
N GLY A 29 -6.36 -25.81 -7.17
CA GLY A 29 -7.27 -25.24 -8.18
C GLY A 29 -7.08 -23.73 -8.37
N VAL A 30 -8.14 -22.94 -8.21
CA VAL A 30 -8.18 -21.53 -8.58
C VAL A 30 -7.36 -20.65 -7.63
N ASN A 31 -6.56 -19.73 -8.19
CA ASN A 31 -5.83 -18.73 -7.42
C ASN A 31 -6.79 -17.70 -6.77
N PHE A 32 -7.03 -17.86 -5.47
CA PHE A 32 -7.96 -17.01 -4.71
C PHE A 32 -7.59 -15.53 -4.71
N THR A 33 -6.30 -15.20 -4.87
CA THR A 33 -5.82 -13.81 -4.97
C THR A 33 -6.32 -13.18 -6.26
N ALA A 34 -6.19 -13.89 -7.38
CA ALA A 34 -6.70 -13.42 -8.66
C ALA A 34 -8.23 -13.29 -8.67
N VAL A 35 -8.95 -14.27 -8.12
CA VAL A 35 -10.43 -14.21 -8.03
C VAL A 35 -10.89 -13.01 -7.21
N ARG A 36 -10.21 -12.71 -6.12
CA ARG A 36 -10.52 -11.56 -5.29
C ARG A 36 -10.27 -10.24 -6.03
N GLU A 37 -9.12 -10.11 -6.67
CA GLU A 37 -8.77 -8.93 -7.48
C GLU A 37 -9.81 -8.72 -8.59
N ILE A 38 -10.21 -9.78 -9.29
CA ILE A 38 -11.28 -9.74 -10.32
C ILE A 38 -12.60 -9.26 -9.71
N LYS A 39 -13.02 -9.86 -8.59
CA LYS A 39 -14.30 -9.53 -7.95
C LYS A 39 -14.36 -8.06 -7.55
N ILE A 40 -13.32 -7.57 -6.91
CA ILE A 40 -13.25 -6.17 -6.47
C ILE A 40 -13.26 -5.24 -7.67
N LEU A 41 -12.36 -5.41 -8.63
CA LEU A 41 -12.18 -4.47 -9.73
C LEU A 41 -13.31 -4.50 -10.78
N ARG A 42 -14.05 -5.60 -10.92
CA ARG A 42 -15.23 -5.64 -11.80
C ARG A 42 -16.37 -4.75 -11.29
N GLU A 43 -16.53 -4.65 -9.98
CA GLU A 43 -17.58 -3.84 -9.33
C GLU A 43 -17.12 -2.40 -9.09
N PHE A 44 -15.82 -2.14 -9.22
CA PHE A 44 -15.20 -0.88 -8.83
C PHE A 44 -14.89 -0.04 -10.07
N LYS A 45 -15.56 1.12 -10.19
CA LYS A 45 -15.24 2.13 -11.19
C LYS A 45 -14.97 3.44 -10.50
N HIS A 46 -13.72 3.87 -10.50
CA HIS A 46 -13.29 5.11 -9.89
C HIS A 46 -12.10 5.70 -10.66
N GLU A 47 -12.04 7.04 -10.76
CA GLU A 47 -11.01 7.74 -11.52
C GLU A 47 -9.58 7.38 -11.07
N ASN A 48 -9.39 7.20 -9.76
CA ASN A 48 -8.08 6.90 -9.17
C ASN A 48 -7.86 5.43 -8.81
N ILE A 49 -8.65 4.50 -9.38
CA ILE A 49 -8.46 3.06 -9.25
C ILE A 49 -8.26 2.45 -10.64
N ILE A 50 -7.32 1.52 -10.76
CA ILE A 50 -6.98 0.87 -12.02
C ILE A 50 -8.19 0.13 -12.62
N GLU A 51 -8.46 0.32 -13.91
CA GLU A 51 -9.54 -0.37 -14.59
C GLU A 51 -9.13 -1.81 -14.96
N LEU A 52 -9.90 -2.80 -14.53
CA LEU A 52 -9.83 -4.15 -15.06
C LEU A 52 -10.68 -4.20 -16.35
N VAL A 53 -10.00 -4.28 -17.48
CA VAL A 53 -10.63 -4.29 -18.82
C VAL A 53 -11.24 -5.63 -19.13
N ASP A 54 -10.50 -6.73 -18.83
CA ASP A 54 -10.92 -8.10 -19.09
C ASP A 54 -10.15 -9.09 -18.20
N CYS A 55 -10.61 -10.36 -18.18
CA CYS A 55 -9.87 -11.45 -17.56
C CYS A 55 -10.19 -12.77 -18.27
N PHE A 56 -9.19 -13.64 -18.43
CA PHE A 56 -9.38 -14.95 -19.06
C PHE A 56 -8.40 -15.99 -18.50
N ALA A 57 -8.77 -17.26 -18.64
CA ALA A 57 -7.87 -18.37 -18.36
C ALA A 57 -6.94 -18.61 -19.54
N THR A 58 -5.67 -18.87 -19.27
CA THR A 58 -4.68 -19.22 -20.30
C THR A 58 -4.57 -20.73 -20.45
N GLU A 59 -3.97 -21.21 -21.55
CA GLU A 59 -3.77 -22.65 -21.82
C GLU A 59 -2.98 -23.38 -20.73
N ASP A 60 -2.05 -22.67 -20.07
CA ASP A 60 -1.24 -23.14 -18.94
C ASP A 60 -1.95 -23.01 -17.58
N GLN A 61 -3.29 -22.90 -17.59
CA GLN A 61 -4.14 -22.80 -16.39
C GLN A 61 -3.85 -21.59 -15.49
N ALA A 62 -3.11 -20.59 -15.97
CA ALA A 62 -2.96 -19.31 -15.29
C ALA A 62 -4.17 -18.41 -15.55
N ILE A 63 -4.40 -17.44 -14.68
CA ILE A 63 -5.38 -16.37 -14.88
C ILE A 63 -4.65 -15.15 -15.43
N ALA A 64 -5.09 -14.66 -16.58
CA ALA A 64 -4.64 -13.39 -17.14
C ALA A 64 -5.63 -12.28 -16.78
N LEU A 65 -5.14 -11.24 -16.15
CA LEU A 65 -5.88 -10.01 -15.84
C LEU A 65 -5.42 -8.93 -16.82
N VAL A 66 -6.37 -8.30 -17.50
CA VAL A 66 -6.13 -7.26 -18.49
C VAL A 66 -6.52 -5.92 -17.91
N TYR A 67 -5.55 -5.02 -17.77
CA TYR A 67 -5.73 -3.67 -17.20
C TYR A 67 -5.54 -2.59 -18.26
N GLU A 68 -6.06 -1.40 -17.96
CA GLU A 68 -5.57 -0.20 -18.66
C GLU A 68 -4.05 -0.08 -18.51
N CYS A 69 -3.37 0.43 -19.53
CA CYS A 69 -1.91 0.45 -19.56
C CYS A 69 -1.38 1.70 -18.88
N ALA A 70 -0.72 1.55 -17.72
CA ALA A 70 0.01 2.61 -17.08
C ALA A 70 1.37 2.85 -17.74
N PHE A 71 1.86 4.10 -17.68
CA PHE A 71 3.14 4.53 -18.23
C PHE A 71 4.29 4.31 -17.24
N THR A 72 4.05 4.57 -15.95
CA THR A 72 5.05 4.45 -14.87
C THR A 72 4.37 4.22 -13.52
N ASP A 73 5.15 4.08 -12.46
CA ASP A 73 4.73 4.01 -11.08
C ASP A 73 5.44 5.07 -10.22
N LEU A 74 4.91 5.32 -9.01
CA LEU A 74 5.47 6.33 -8.11
C LEU A 74 6.88 5.96 -7.65
N GLN A 75 7.18 4.67 -7.46
CA GLN A 75 8.51 4.22 -7.05
C GLN A 75 9.57 4.64 -8.07
N LYS A 76 9.32 4.45 -9.37
CA LYS A 76 10.22 4.89 -10.43
C LYS A 76 10.38 6.41 -10.46
N ILE A 77 9.30 7.16 -10.22
CA ILE A 77 9.34 8.63 -10.13
C ILE A 77 10.21 9.06 -8.93
N LEU A 78 10.05 8.42 -7.77
CA LEU A 78 10.82 8.71 -6.57
C LEU A 78 12.32 8.43 -6.73
N LEU A 79 12.67 7.34 -7.40
CA LEU A 79 14.05 6.94 -7.67
C LEU A 79 14.72 7.87 -8.70
N ASN A 80 13.97 8.39 -9.66
CA ASN A 80 14.51 9.29 -10.68
C ASN A 80 14.62 10.73 -10.18
N ARG A 81 15.77 11.10 -9.65
CA ARG A 81 16.05 12.45 -9.12
C ARG A 81 15.97 13.56 -10.16
N ALA A 82 16.01 13.23 -11.46
CA ALA A 82 15.84 14.22 -12.53
C ALA A 82 14.39 14.70 -12.67
N ILE A 83 13.41 13.96 -12.12
CA ILE A 83 12.00 14.36 -12.12
C ILE A 83 11.75 15.23 -10.87
N PRO A 84 11.50 16.55 -11.02
CA PRO A 84 11.18 17.40 -9.88
C PRO A 84 9.76 17.09 -9.38
N LEU A 85 9.58 17.02 -8.06
CA LEU A 85 8.27 16.95 -7.41
C LEU A 85 7.99 18.33 -6.80
N SER A 86 7.19 19.13 -7.48
CA SER A 86 6.70 20.38 -6.91
C SER A 86 5.69 20.13 -5.79
N PRO A 87 5.49 21.06 -4.85
CA PRO A 87 4.44 20.95 -3.83
C PRO A 87 3.05 20.69 -4.44
N ALA A 88 2.76 21.25 -5.60
CA ALA A 88 1.50 21.02 -6.31
C ALA A 88 1.38 19.57 -6.81
N CYS A 89 2.45 18.98 -7.35
CA CYS A 89 2.47 17.58 -7.75
C CYS A 89 2.27 16.65 -6.53
N ILE A 90 2.98 16.90 -5.43
CA ILE A 90 2.84 16.13 -4.20
C ILE A 90 1.40 16.18 -3.69
N LYS A 91 0.82 17.38 -3.63
CA LYS A 91 -0.59 17.58 -3.22
C LYS A 91 -1.55 16.79 -4.12
N GLN A 92 -1.37 16.87 -5.44
CA GLN A 92 -2.22 16.12 -6.39
C GLN A 92 -2.09 14.61 -6.20
N HIS A 93 -0.89 14.08 -6.04
CA HIS A 93 -0.67 12.64 -5.87
C HIS A 93 -1.30 12.13 -4.57
N ILE A 94 -1.12 12.86 -3.46
CA ILE A 94 -1.74 12.49 -2.18
C ILE A 94 -3.26 12.62 -2.23
N LEU A 95 -3.80 13.66 -2.85
CA LEU A 95 -5.25 13.81 -3.02
C LEU A 95 -5.83 12.63 -3.81
N SER A 96 -5.22 12.26 -4.94
CA SER A 96 -5.65 11.12 -5.75
C SER A 96 -5.58 9.80 -4.99
N LEU A 97 -4.54 9.60 -4.16
CA LEU A 97 -4.42 8.42 -3.30
C LEU A 97 -5.52 8.39 -2.23
N LEU A 98 -5.77 9.53 -1.56
CA LEU A 98 -6.82 9.63 -0.54
C LEU A 98 -8.21 9.34 -1.13
N LEU A 99 -8.53 9.89 -2.31
CA LEU A 99 -9.79 9.63 -3.00
C LEU A 99 -9.94 8.13 -3.38
N ALA A 100 -8.86 7.48 -3.81
CA ALA A 100 -8.88 6.05 -4.09
C ALA A 100 -9.11 5.22 -2.83
N VAL A 101 -8.45 5.58 -1.71
CA VAL A 101 -8.58 4.88 -0.43
C VAL A 101 -9.95 5.13 0.19
N GLU A 102 -10.47 6.35 0.15
CA GLU A 102 -11.83 6.69 0.57
C GLU A 102 -12.86 5.83 -0.17
N ALA A 103 -12.78 5.78 -1.50
CA ALA A 103 -13.68 4.96 -2.32
C ALA A 103 -13.61 3.47 -1.96
N CYS A 104 -12.44 2.94 -1.56
CA CYS A 104 -12.30 1.59 -1.03
C CYS A 104 -13.00 1.44 0.32
N HIS A 105 -12.72 2.33 1.27
CA HIS A 105 -13.24 2.26 2.64
C HIS A 105 -14.76 2.43 2.71
N GLU A 106 -15.35 3.28 1.87
CA GLU A 106 -16.81 3.41 1.71
C GLU A 106 -17.51 2.10 1.31
N ARG A 107 -16.77 1.22 0.61
CA ARG A 107 -17.25 -0.11 0.20
C ARG A 107 -16.78 -1.23 1.10
N TRP A 108 -16.28 -0.88 2.30
CA TRP A 108 -15.76 -1.83 3.27
C TRP A 108 -14.59 -2.67 2.73
N ILE A 109 -13.76 -2.10 1.85
CA ILE A 109 -12.59 -2.74 1.29
C ILE A 109 -11.34 -2.10 1.87
N LEU A 110 -10.46 -2.91 2.48
CA LEU A 110 -9.10 -2.54 2.88
C LEU A 110 -8.14 -2.98 1.79
N HIS A 111 -7.25 -2.08 1.36
CA HIS A 111 -6.26 -2.37 0.32
C HIS A 111 -5.14 -3.27 0.83
N ARG A 112 -4.54 -2.92 1.97
CA ARG A 112 -3.56 -3.70 2.73
C ARG A 112 -2.16 -3.83 2.12
N ASP A 113 -1.92 -3.27 0.95
CA ASP A 113 -0.60 -3.23 0.29
C ASP A 113 -0.36 -1.87 -0.38
N LEU A 114 -0.65 -0.79 0.35
CA LEU A 114 -0.37 0.56 -0.13
C LEU A 114 1.15 0.81 -0.08
N LYS A 115 1.71 1.14 -1.23
CA LYS A 115 3.13 1.47 -1.43
C LYS A 115 3.31 2.21 -2.77
N PRO A 116 4.44 2.90 -2.98
CA PRO A 116 4.70 3.63 -4.21
C PRO A 116 4.63 2.78 -5.49
N ASP A 117 5.02 1.50 -5.43
CA ASP A 117 4.95 0.58 -6.57
C ASP A 117 3.52 0.34 -7.08
N ASN A 118 2.52 0.47 -6.18
CA ASN A 118 1.11 0.27 -6.49
C ASN A 118 0.37 1.56 -6.88
N MET A 119 1.06 2.71 -6.90
CA MET A 119 0.55 3.97 -7.43
C MET A 119 1.03 4.15 -8.87
N LEU A 120 0.19 3.79 -9.81
CA LEU A 120 0.48 3.81 -11.25
C LEU A 120 0.06 5.15 -11.85
N PHE A 121 0.74 5.58 -12.91
CA PHE A 121 0.41 6.80 -13.64
C PHE A 121 0.13 6.51 -15.11
N LEU A 122 -0.99 7.02 -15.61
CA LEU A 122 -1.30 7.01 -17.02
C LEU A 122 -0.49 8.09 -17.75
N LYS A 123 -0.53 8.08 -19.10
CA LYS A 123 0.21 9.06 -19.93
C LYS A 123 -0.28 10.49 -19.74
N ASP A 124 -1.52 10.70 -19.35
CA ASP A 124 -2.13 12.01 -19.05
C ASP A 124 -1.81 12.53 -17.65
N GLY A 125 -1.08 11.75 -16.83
CA GLY A 125 -0.71 12.09 -15.46
C GLY A 125 -1.72 11.63 -14.41
N THR A 126 -2.83 10.98 -14.80
CA THR A 126 -3.81 10.44 -13.86
C THR A 126 -3.18 9.34 -13.02
N MET A 127 -3.29 9.45 -11.68
CA MET A 127 -2.83 8.42 -10.74
C MET A 127 -3.91 7.35 -10.58
N LYS A 128 -3.50 6.10 -10.62
CA LYS A 128 -4.33 4.91 -10.45
C LYS A 128 -3.76 4.01 -9.35
N LEU A 129 -4.56 3.75 -8.31
CA LEU A 129 -4.22 2.74 -7.30
C LEU A 129 -4.46 1.35 -7.90
N ALA A 130 -3.48 0.45 -7.75
CA ALA A 130 -3.46 -0.89 -8.36
C ALA A 130 -3.10 -1.97 -7.35
N ASP A 131 -3.16 -3.23 -7.77
CA ASP A 131 -2.82 -4.45 -7.04
C ASP A 131 -3.70 -4.75 -5.82
N PHE A 132 -4.95 -5.10 -6.10
CA PHE A 132 -5.96 -5.50 -5.11
C PHE A 132 -5.86 -6.98 -4.68
N GLY A 133 -4.77 -7.67 -5.02
CA GLY A 133 -4.57 -9.08 -4.69
C GLY A 133 -4.61 -9.38 -3.19
N LEU A 134 -4.16 -8.44 -2.35
CA LEU A 134 -4.20 -8.55 -0.88
C LEU A 134 -5.42 -7.89 -0.26
N ALA A 135 -6.25 -7.19 -1.03
CA ALA A 135 -7.41 -6.49 -0.52
C ALA A 135 -8.42 -7.43 0.17
N ARG A 136 -9.13 -6.93 1.17
CA ARG A 136 -10.15 -7.67 1.93
C ARG A 136 -11.35 -6.80 2.25
N MET A 137 -12.53 -7.40 2.23
CA MET A 137 -13.70 -6.80 2.87
C MET A 137 -13.55 -6.95 4.39
N TYR A 138 -13.67 -5.85 5.12
CA TYR A 138 -13.68 -5.86 6.58
C TYR A 138 -15.14 -5.87 7.10
N GLY A 139 -15.33 -6.30 8.37
CA GLY A 139 -16.67 -6.54 8.92
C GLY A 139 -17.16 -7.99 8.80
N THR A 140 -16.40 -8.91 8.18
CA THR A 140 -16.68 -10.33 8.25
C THR A 140 -15.84 -10.98 9.36
N PRO A 141 -16.45 -11.87 10.21
CA PRO A 141 -15.71 -12.49 11.30
C PRO A 141 -14.56 -13.36 10.80
N LYS A 142 -13.38 -13.14 11.37
CA LYS A 142 -12.23 -14.06 11.46
C LYS A 142 -11.68 -14.63 10.15
N THR A 143 -10.94 -13.82 9.39
CA THR A 143 -9.95 -14.41 8.49
C THR A 143 -8.56 -14.11 9.05
N ARG A 144 -7.85 -15.12 9.58
CA ARG A 144 -6.44 -15.01 9.97
C ARG A 144 -5.64 -14.58 8.76
N LEU A 145 -4.83 -13.55 8.95
CA LEU A 145 -3.98 -12.99 7.90
C LEU A 145 -2.72 -13.84 7.78
N SER A 146 -2.44 -14.35 6.58
CA SER A 146 -1.13 -14.94 6.31
C SER A 146 -0.07 -13.83 6.34
N PRO A 147 1.05 -14.02 7.04
CA PRO A 147 2.20 -13.14 6.93
C PRO A 147 2.77 -13.32 5.52
N GLN A 148 2.45 -12.40 4.61
CA GLN A 148 3.05 -12.39 3.29
C GLN A 148 4.24 -11.44 3.29
N ALA A 149 5.23 -11.72 2.43
CA ALA A 149 6.41 -10.88 2.22
C ALA A 149 6.01 -9.55 1.57
N ILE A 150 5.48 -8.64 2.39
CA ILE A 150 5.14 -7.25 2.04
C ILE A 150 6.35 -6.40 2.40
N THR A 151 6.60 -5.36 1.64
CA THR A 151 7.58 -4.34 2.04
C THR A 151 7.14 -3.76 3.39
N LEU A 152 7.93 -4.01 4.44
CA LEU A 152 7.57 -3.70 5.82
C LEU A 152 7.52 -2.19 6.10
N TRP A 153 8.13 -1.37 5.26
CA TRP A 153 8.28 0.08 5.47
C TRP A 153 6.96 0.86 5.56
N TYR A 154 5.87 0.28 5.04
CA TYR A 154 4.53 0.88 5.04
C TYR A 154 3.57 0.15 5.99
N LYS A 155 4.04 -0.87 6.71
CA LYS A 155 3.22 -1.68 7.61
C LYS A 155 3.08 -1.00 8.97
N PRO A 156 1.85 -0.83 9.50
CA PRO A 156 1.63 -0.14 10.77
C PRO A 156 2.13 -0.95 11.97
N PRO A 157 2.48 -0.27 13.08
CA PRO A 157 3.12 -0.91 14.22
C PRO A 157 2.25 -1.95 14.92
N GLU A 158 0.93 -1.79 14.99
CA GLU A 158 0.03 -2.78 15.59
C GLU A 158 0.10 -4.13 14.88
N LEU A 159 0.23 -4.12 13.56
CA LEU A 159 0.35 -5.35 12.75
C LEU A 159 1.73 -5.99 12.87
N LEU A 160 2.77 -5.17 13.02
CA LEU A 160 4.12 -5.64 13.31
C LEU A 160 4.19 -6.24 14.72
N LEU A 161 3.41 -5.71 15.69
CA LEU A 161 3.25 -6.24 17.03
C LEU A 161 2.35 -7.48 17.11
N GLY A 162 1.80 -7.92 15.98
CA GLY A 162 1.06 -9.17 15.85
C GLY A 162 -0.45 -9.04 15.99
N ALA A 163 -1.01 -7.82 15.87
CA ALA A 163 -2.46 -7.67 15.79
C ALA A 163 -3.03 -8.50 14.64
N SER A 164 -4.14 -9.18 14.90
CA SER A 164 -4.83 -10.02 13.91
C SER A 164 -5.94 -9.26 13.17
N GLU A 165 -6.31 -8.10 13.68
CA GLU A 165 -7.39 -7.27 13.12
C GLU A 165 -6.81 -6.10 12.34
N TYR A 166 -7.35 -5.90 11.15
CA TYR A 166 -7.08 -4.77 10.29
C TYR A 166 -8.22 -3.76 10.37
N SER A 167 -7.90 -2.48 10.45
CA SER A 167 -8.87 -1.39 10.29
C SER A 167 -8.45 -0.48 9.13
N SER A 168 -9.33 0.47 8.80
CA SER A 168 -8.99 1.54 7.83
C SER A 168 -7.78 2.37 8.26
N ALA A 169 -7.50 2.45 9.58
CA ALA A 169 -6.31 3.12 10.10
C ALA A 169 -5.00 2.49 9.60
N ALA A 170 -4.97 1.18 9.34
CA ALA A 170 -3.79 0.53 8.79
C ALA A 170 -3.44 1.00 7.36
N ASP A 171 -4.46 1.19 6.51
CA ASP A 171 -4.26 1.81 5.19
C ASP A 171 -3.83 3.28 5.33
N MET A 172 -4.41 4.03 6.29
CA MET A 172 -4.06 5.43 6.52
C MET A 172 -2.62 5.60 7.01
N TRP A 173 -2.10 4.71 7.86
CA TRP A 173 -0.67 4.66 8.20
C TRP A 173 0.21 4.54 6.95
N SER A 174 -0.15 3.62 6.04
CA SER A 174 0.58 3.43 4.78
C SER A 174 0.53 4.67 3.89
N VAL A 175 -0.63 5.36 3.82
CA VAL A 175 -0.77 6.66 3.13
C VAL A 175 0.16 7.70 3.75
N GLY A 176 0.23 7.78 5.08
CA GLY A 176 1.14 8.67 5.80
C GLY A 176 2.61 8.40 5.46
N CYS A 177 3.02 7.13 5.41
CA CYS A 177 4.38 6.73 5.00
C CYS A 177 4.69 7.16 3.56
N ILE A 178 3.76 6.97 2.62
CA ILE A 178 3.91 7.39 1.21
C ILE A 178 3.99 8.93 1.12
N PHE A 179 3.16 9.64 1.88
CA PHE A 179 3.21 11.11 1.91
C PHE A 179 4.53 11.62 2.45
N ALA A 180 5.02 11.05 3.54
CA ALA A 180 6.35 11.36 4.09
C ALA A 180 7.46 11.10 3.05
N GLU A 181 7.38 9.98 2.32
CA GLU A 181 8.34 9.63 1.28
C GLU A 181 8.33 10.61 0.10
N LEU A 182 7.15 11.10 -0.31
CA LEU A 182 7.03 12.16 -1.32
C LEU A 182 7.71 13.45 -0.88
N LEU A 183 7.57 13.84 0.40
CA LEU A 183 8.21 15.03 0.96
C LEU A 183 9.73 14.88 1.08
N LEU A 184 10.22 13.70 1.50
CA LEU A 184 11.63 13.41 1.74
C LEU A 184 12.38 12.92 0.50
N ARG A 185 11.69 12.45 -0.52
CA ARG A 185 12.26 11.75 -1.69
C ARG A 185 13.08 10.50 -1.31
N ARG A 186 12.78 9.91 -0.18
CA ARG A 186 13.35 8.63 0.29
C ARG A 186 12.35 7.95 1.21
N PRO A 187 12.40 6.62 1.35
CA PRO A 187 11.55 5.93 2.31
C PRO A 187 11.64 6.57 3.71
N PHE A 188 10.49 6.79 4.34
CA PHE A 188 10.43 7.45 5.64
C PHE A 188 10.88 6.53 6.77
N LEU A 189 10.31 5.32 6.82
CA LEU A 189 10.56 4.32 7.86
C LEU A 189 11.22 3.09 7.25
N GLN A 190 12.49 3.21 6.86
CA GLN A 190 13.23 2.14 6.20
C GLN A 190 13.93 1.25 7.21
N GLY A 191 13.22 0.26 7.75
CA GLY A 191 13.81 -0.83 8.54
C GLY A 191 14.42 -1.93 7.67
N ASN A 192 15.13 -2.87 8.31
CA ASN A 192 15.59 -4.09 7.67
C ASN A 192 14.41 -5.05 7.40
N GLN A 193 14.70 -6.25 6.85
CA GLN A 193 13.65 -7.19 6.41
C GLN A 193 13.00 -8.00 7.56
N THR A 194 12.95 -7.47 8.78
CA THR A 194 12.31 -8.11 9.93
C THR A 194 11.31 -7.19 10.61
N ASP A 195 10.21 -7.76 11.13
CA ASP A 195 9.19 -7.00 11.86
C ASP A 195 9.81 -6.23 13.05
N ILE A 196 10.78 -6.83 13.76
CA ILE A 196 11.46 -6.21 14.90
C ILE A 196 12.28 -5.01 14.46
N SER A 197 13.10 -5.13 13.41
CA SER A 197 13.88 -4.00 12.91
C SER A 197 13.01 -2.86 12.37
N GLN A 198 11.86 -3.20 11.80
CA GLN A 198 10.88 -2.20 11.36
C GLN A 198 10.27 -1.47 12.56
N LEU A 199 9.93 -2.19 13.63
CA LEU A 199 9.45 -1.60 14.89
C LEU A 199 10.51 -0.69 15.53
N ASP A 200 11.78 -1.11 15.58
CA ASP A 200 12.88 -0.27 16.07
C ASP A 200 12.98 1.04 15.30
N THR A 201 12.83 0.98 13.97
CA THR A 201 12.83 2.18 13.11
C THR A 201 11.64 3.08 13.44
N ILE A 202 10.44 2.52 13.59
CA ILE A 202 9.23 3.25 13.95
C ILE A 202 9.40 3.91 15.33
N PHE A 203 9.84 3.17 16.34
CA PHE A 203 9.99 3.69 17.70
C PHE A 203 11.13 4.70 17.85
N THR A 204 12.17 4.62 17.02
CA THR A 204 13.19 5.67 16.93
C THR A 204 12.59 7.00 16.47
N VAL A 205 11.61 6.99 15.59
CA VAL A 205 10.98 8.21 15.05
C VAL A 205 9.84 8.70 15.93
N PHE A 206 8.93 7.81 16.34
CA PHE A 206 7.70 8.17 17.06
C PHE A 206 7.82 8.09 18.58
N GLY A 207 8.94 7.57 19.09
CA GLY A 207 9.11 7.22 20.48
C GLY A 207 8.62 5.82 20.82
N THR A 208 9.16 5.24 21.88
CA THR A 208 8.73 3.93 22.38
C THR A 208 7.30 4.00 22.93
N PRO A 209 6.45 3.01 22.67
CA PRO A 209 5.09 2.96 23.21
C PRO A 209 5.09 2.97 24.76
N THR A 210 4.23 3.79 25.33
CA THR A 210 4.00 3.92 26.78
C THR A 210 2.51 3.81 27.07
N ASP A 211 2.16 3.58 28.34
CA ASP A 211 0.76 3.56 28.75
C ASP A 211 0.04 4.91 28.54
N THR A 212 0.81 6.00 28.31
CA THR A 212 0.26 7.33 28.05
C THR A 212 -0.01 7.58 26.58
N ASN A 213 0.93 7.20 25.67
CA ASN A 213 0.78 7.46 24.23
C ASN A 213 0.09 6.32 23.48
N TRP A 214 0.13 5.11 24.02
CA TRP A 214 -0.55 3.93 23.44
C TRP A 214 -0.95 2.93 24.56
N PRO A 215 -2.07 3.19 25.28
CA PRO A 215 -2.45 2.43 26.47
C PRO A 215 -2.53 0.92 26.27
N ASP A 216 -3.05 0.48 25.13
CA ASP A 216 -3.33 -0.94 24.86
C ASP A 216 -2.14 -1.69 24.22
N HIS A 217 -0.97 -1.04 24.02
CA HIS A 217 0.15 -1.68 23.34
C HIS A 217 0.61 -2.99 23.99
N LYS A 218 0.52 -3.09 25.33
CA LYS A 218 0.91 -4.30 26.09
C LYS A 218 0.00 -5.50 25.86
N THR A 219 -1.21 -5.28 25.36
CA THR A 219 -2.17 -6.37 25.08
C THR A 219 -1.89 -7.05 23.75
N LEU A 220 -1.08 -6.43 22.89
CA LEU A 220 -0.70 -6.98 21.60
C LEU A 220 0.19 -8.22 21.76
N PRO A 221 0.14 -9.19 20.81
CA PRO A 221 0.78 -10.49 20.97
C PRO A 221 2.28 -10.48 21.27
N LEU A 222 3.07 -9.60 20.67
CA LEU A 222 4.51 -9.57 20.89
C LEU A 222 4.88 -8.95 22.26
N PRO A 223 4.37 -7.78 22.66
CA PRO A 223 4.59 -7.25 24.01
C PRO A 223 4.08 -8.19 25.10
N ALA A 224 2.92 -8.81 24.92
CA ALA A 224 2.36 -9.80 25.86
C ALA A 224 3.27 -11.03 26.06
N ARG A 225 4.19 -11.31 25.13
CA ARG A 225 5.23 -12.35 25.25
C ARG A 225 6.53 -11.85 25.87
N GLY A 226 6.57 -10.61 26.39
CA GLY A 226 7.72 -10.04 27.09
C GLY A 226 8.74 -9.37 26.17
N LEU A 227 8.40 -9.06 24.93
CA LEU A 227 9.28 -8.26 24.07
C LEU A 227 9.32 -6.81 24.58
N ILE A 228 10.52 -6.31 24.83
CA ILE A 228 10.78 -4.98 25.40
C ILE A 228 11.68 -4.22 24.42
N TRP A 229 11.43 -2.92 24.27
CA TRP A 229 12.27 -1.99 23.49
C TRP A 229 12.99 -1.03 24.42
N ASN A 230 14.10 -0.50 23.93
CA ASN A 230 14.79 0.60 24.60
C ASN A 230 13.88 1.84 24.61
N ASP A 231 13.91 2.57 25.71
CA ASP A 231 13.17 3.83 25.83
C ASP A 231 13.78 4.90 24.93
N CYS A 232 13.00 5.37 23.96
CA CYS A 232 13.36 6.42 23.01
C CYS A 232 12.27 7.49 23.02
N GLY A 233 12.67 8.77 23.13
CA GLY A 233 11.76 9.88 22.90
C GLY A 233 11.47 10.09 21.40
N PRO A 234 10.32 10.70 21.02
CA PRO A 234 9.99 10.97 19.64
C PRO A 234 10.89 12.06 19.03
N ILE A 235 11.19 11.94 17.74
CA ILE A 235 11.87 12.99 16.98
C ILE A 235 10.81 13.99 16.49
N PRO A 236 10.95 15.31 16.73
CA PRO A 236 10.02 16.30 16.21
C PRO A 236 9.94 16.27 14.67
N PHE A 237 8.74 16.25 14.12
CA PHE A 237 8.55 16.21 12.65
C PHE A 237 9.18 17.41 11.94
N ASP A 238 9.25 18.57 12.59
CA ASP A 238 9.89 19.77 12.05
C ASP A 238 11.41 19.58 11.85
N GLU A 239 12.04 18.69 12.61
CA GLU A 239 13.45 18.32 12.42
C GLU A 239 13.65 17.32 11.27
N ILE A 240 12.64 16.50 11.00
CA ILE A 240 12.68 15.51 9.90
C ILE A 240 12.31 16.16 8.57
N PHE A 241 11.25 16.99 8.57
CA PHE A 241 10.64 17.59 7.37
C PHE A 241 10.99 19.07 7.22
N THR A 242 12.28 19.44 7.36
CA THR A 242 12.75 20.82 7.39
C THR A 242 12.40 21.66 6.17
N ALA A 243 12.16 21.04 5.02
CA ALA A 243 11.80 21.71 3.76
C ALA A 243 10.30 21.63 3.44
N ALA A 244 9.49 20.97 4.26
CA ALA A 244 8.07 20.79 4.00
C ALA A 244 7.24 21.97 4.53
N PRO A 245 6.14 22.36 3.84
CA PRO A 245 5.19 23.34 4.37
C PRO A 245 4.52 22.84 5.68
N GLN A 246 4.20 23.76 6.60
CA GLN A 246 3.57 23.43 7.88
C GLN A 246 2.22 22.72 7.73
N ASP A 247 1.44 23.07 6.71
CA ASP A 247 0.18 22.40 6.40
C ASP A 247 0.39 20.92 6.06
N SER A 248 1.48 20.61 5.33
CA SER A 248 1.86 19.22 5.02
C SER A 248 2.27 18.45 6.26
N ILE A 249 3.02 19.07 7.17
CA ILE A 249 3.43 18.45 8.44
C ILE A 249 2.20 18.24 9.33
N SER A 250 1.28 19.20 9.38
CA SER A 250 0.03 19.09 10.16
C SER A 250 -0.85 17.95 9.64
N LEU A 251 -1.01 17.81 8.32
CA LEU A 251 -1.73 16.70 7.71
C LEU A 251 -1.05 15.36 8.01
N LEU A 252 0.28 15.29 7.86
CA LEU A 252 1.04 14.07 8.13
C LEU A 252 0.90 13.59 9.59
N ARG A 253 0.84 14.52 10.56
CA ARG A 253 0.59 14.20 11.97
C ARG A 253 -0.79 13.62 12.25
N SER A 254 -1.76 13.83 11.38
CA SER A 254 -3.14 13.32 11.53
C SER A 254 -3.35 11.95 10.88
N MET A 255 -2.36 11.43 10.16
CA MET A 255 -2.36 10.11 9.51
C MET A 255 -1.63 9.06 10.35
#